data_9fa3a057d1d6f656a4519eebe111b324
#
_entry.id   9fa3a057d1d6f656a4519eebe111b324
#
_cell.length_a   1.000
_cell.length_b   1.000
_cell.length_c   1.000
_cell.angle_alpha   90.00
_cell.angle_beta   90.00
_cell.angle_gamma   90.00
#
_symmetry.space_group_name_H-M   'P 1'
#
loop_
_entity.id
_entity.type
_entity.pdbx_description
1 polymer ?
#
loop_
_entity_poly.entity_id
_entity_poly.type
_entity_poly.pdbx_seq_one_letter_code
_entity_poly.pdbx_strand_id
1 'polypeptide(L)'
;AGLTDALQSAIDGPQSPRRSLSQDQHAFVMSASRQAKRFVANPGTITIEANPSQSVFINTEALENFGALFAELKPTVAERPSGRSAIVDAAKLRKALIAPQTLSDNERRTIGQALVAGVGTPKSVSAGRALLEPLAAAGDAKAAIAVANAMKDEDPQGAYRLALQAGAAKAEGASRVLDGLERNLTTPEVLRLQAEGLEEPDAAGFTSLSEIRSRAVAHLSGLGQRRSYRRALFWASLAAATGDAAAQSLIGDIEDRMRYRGDAAAAAWRTEADAAAQAALDAWLSQNLA
;
A
#
# COMPACT_ATOMS: atom_id res chain seq x y z
N ALA A 1 36.44 5.85 -14.82
CA ALA A 1 36.68 4.39 -14.60
C ALA A 1 36.25 3.99 -13.21
N GLY A 2 35.81 4.42 -12.25
CA GLY A 2 35.61 3.84 -10.92
C GLY A 2 34.17 3.39 -10.58
N LEU A 3 33.14 4.18 -10.86
CA LEU A 3 31.80 3.91 -10.37
C LEU A 3 31.09 2.82 -11.19
N THR A 4 31.28 2.84 -12.50
CA THR A 4 30.67 1.83 -13.38
C THR A 4 31.28 0.46 -13.10
N ASP A 5 32.62 0.41 -12.90
CA ASP A 5 33.33 -0.83 -12.57
C ASP A 5 32.96 -1.35 -11.17
N ALA A 6 32.74 -0.46 -10.20
CA ALA A 6 32.29 -0.82 -8.86
C ALA A 6 30.86 -1.36 -8.87
N LEU A 7 29.95 -0.74 -9.62
CA LEU A 7 28.57 -1.23 -9.78
C LEU A 7 28.54 -2.56 -10.53
N GLN A 8 29.37 -2.71 -11.55
CA GLN A 8 29.57 -3.97 -12.26
C GLN A 8 30.01 -5.08 -11.32
N SER A 9 31.03 -4.83 -10.52
CA SER A 9 31.61 -5.78 -9.54
C SER A 9 30.56 -6.16 -8.46
N ALA A 10 29.71 -5.21 -8.04
CA ALA A 10 28.66 -5.46 -7.06
C ALA A 10 27.53 -6.36 -7.62
N ILE A 11 27.26 -6.25 -8.92
CA ILE A 11 26.24 -7.08 -9.61
C ILE A 11 26.79 -8.48 -9.89
N ASP A 12 28.06 -8.60 -10.26
CA ASP A 12 28.70 -9.87 -10.61
C ASP A 12 29.05 -10.73 -9.37
N GLY A 13 29.16 -10.12 -8.19
CA GLY A 13 29.61 -10.77 -6.95
C GLY A 13 31.11 -11.10 -6.94
N PRO A 14 31.70 -11.37 -5.75
CA PRO A 14 33.15 -11.47 -5.58
C PRO A 14 33.81 -12.72 -6.19
N GLN A 15 33.04 -13.69 -6.68
CA GLN A 15 33.54 -14.98 -7.17
C GLN A 15 33.07 -15.35 -8.60
N SER A 16 32.39 -14.46 -9.31
CA SER A 16 31.90 -14.79 -10.65
C SER A 16 32.89 -14.37 -11.74
N PRO A 17 33.17 -15.25 -12.73
CA PRO A 17 33.85 -14.81 -13.94
C PRO A 17 33.02 -13.71 -14.61
N ARG A 18 33.70 -12.68 -15.14
CA ARG A 18 33.06 -11.55 -15.83
C ARG A 18 32.05 -12.05 -16.87
N ARG A 19 30.77 -12.19 -16.45
CA ARG A 19 29.68 -12.43 -17.38
C ARG A 19 29.30 -11.13 -18.05
N SER A 20 28.97 -11.19 -19.34
CA SER A 20 28.38 -10.04 -20.02
C SER A 20 27.05 -9.73 -19.34
N LEU A 21 26.86 -8.49 -18.92
CA LEU A 21 25.58 -8.03 -18.36
C LEU A 21 24.45 -8.30 -19.35
N SER A 22 23.31 -8.71 -18.85
CA SER A 22 22.08 -8.70 -19.64
C SER A 22 21.74 -7.27 -20.08
N GLN A 23 20.90 -7.13 -21.09
CA GLN A 23 20.47 -5.83 -21.59
C GLN A 23 19.85 -4.96 -20.45
N ASP A 24 19.05 -5.58 -19.58
CA ASP A 24 18.40 -4.89 -18.44
C ASP A 24 19.42 -4.47 -17.38
N GLN A 25 20.40 -5.33 -17.06
CA GLN A 25 21.48 -5.01 -16.14
C GLN A 25 22.36 -3.88 -16.67
N HIS A 26 22.66 -3.88 -17.97
CA HIS A 26 23.42 -2.81 -18.60
C HIS A 26 22.64 -1.48 -18.56
N ALA A 27 21.34 -1.49 -18.87
CA ALA A 27 20.49 -0.32 -18.80
C ALA A 27 20.41 0.26 -17.37
N PHE A 28 20.32 -0.61 -16.37
CA PHE A 28 20.34 -0.22 -14.95
C PHE A 28 21.67 0.44 -14.57
N VAL A 29 22.80 -0.19 -14.87
CA VAL A 29 24.15 0.36 -14.57
C VAL A 29 24.34 1.72 -15.22
N MET A 30 23.91 1.88 -16.47
CA MET A 30 24.01 3.15 -17.19
C MET A 30 23.11 4.24 -16.58
N SER A 31 21.90 3.88 -16.13
CA SER A 31 21.01 4.82 -15.46
C SER A 31 21.52 5.20 -14.07
N ALA A 32 21.99 4.22 -13.29
CA ALA A 32 22.60 4.44 -11.98
C ALA A 32 23.84 5.34 -12.06
N SER A 33 24.72 5.10 -13.04
CA SER A 33 25.91 5.91 -13.25
C SER A 33 25.58 7.36 -13.62
N ARG A 34 24.56 7.58 -14.45
CA ARG A 34 24.06 8.94 -14.76
C ARG A 34 23.53 9.65 -13.55
N GLN A 35 22.70 8.96 -12.77
CA GLN A 35 22.09 9.54 -11.57
C GLN A 35 23.15 9.82 -10.49
N ALA A 36 24.13 8.96 -10.30
CA ALA A 36 25.23 9.19 -9.38
C ALA A 36 26.07 10.44 -9.76
N LYS A 37 26.35 10.63 -11.06
CA LYS A 37 27.06 11.83 -11.53
C LYS A 37 26.25 13.11 -11.27
N ARG A 38 24.93 13.06 -11.49
CA ARG A 38 24.03 14.19 -11.18
C ARG A 38 23.95 14.46 -9.68
N PHE A 39 23.86 13.41 -8.87
CA PHE A 39 23.84 13.51 -7.41
C PHE A 39 25.09 14.19 -6.86
N VAL A 40 26.28 13.89 -7.41
CA VAL A 40 27.53 14.56 -7.01
C VAL A 40 27.49 16.04 -7.36
N ALA A 41 26.93 16.40 -8.52
CA ALA A 41 26.81 17.79 -8.94
C ALA A 41 25.72 18.57 -8.21
N ASN A 42 24.62 17.91 -7.89
CA ASN A 42 23.47 18.49 -7.20
C ASN A 42 22.85 17.41 -6.30
N PRO A 43 23.27 17.33 -5.00
CA PRO A 43 22.80 16.31 -4.08
C PRO A 43 21.27 16.29 -3.95
N GLY A 44 20.69 15.12 -4.14
CA GLY A 44 19.26 14.87 -4.12
C GLY A 44 18.93 13.51 -3.51
N THR A 45 17.78 12.94 -3.86
CA THR A 45 17.42 11.58 -3.49
C THR A 45 17.47 10.67 -4.71
N ILE A 46 18.30 9.62 -4.65
CA ILE A 46 18.31 8.55 -5.63
C ILE A 46 17.38 7.45 -5.12
N THR A 47 16.41 7.06 -5.93
CA THR A 47 15.48 5.98 -5.62
C THR A 47 15.69 4.83 -6.59
N ILE A 48 15.79 3.62 -6.08
CA ILE A 48 15.74 2.40 -6.88
C ILE A 48 14.32 1.87 -6.78
N GLU A 49 13.63 1.77 -7.90
CA GLU A 49 12.25 1.32 -7.99
C GLU A 49 12.19 0.00 -8.74
N ALA A 50 11.49 -0.98 -8.19
CA ALA A 50 11.17 -2.21 -8.90
C ALA A 50 9.90 -2.01 -9.74
N ASN A 51 9.95 -2.43 -11.00
CA ASN A 51 8.83 -2.34 -11.95
C ASN A 51 8.53 -3.72 -12.55
N PRO A 52 8.12 -4.70 -11.73
CA PRO A 52 7.83 -6.03 -12.23
C PRO A 52 6.60 -6.00 -13.15
N SER A 53 6.62 -6.81 -14.21
CA SER A 53 5.50 -6.93 -15.15
C SER A 53 4.29 -7.67 -14.57
N GLN A 54 4.52 -8.45 -13.50
CA GLN A 54 3.53 -9.22 -12.74
C GLN A 54 3.97 -9.28 -11.28
N SER A 55 3.09 -9.77 -10.40
CA SER A 55 3.44 -9.98 -9.00
C SER A 55 4.62 -10.94 -8.87
N VAL A 56 5.66 -10.52 -8.17
CA VAL A 56 6.87 -11.31 -7.92
C VAL A 56 6.84 -11.80 -6.48
N PHE A 57 6.98 -13.10 -6.30
CA PHE A 57 7.13 -13.71 -5.00
C PHE A 57 8.61 -13.83 -4.65
N ILE A 58 9.06 -13.11 -3.64
CA ILE A 58 10.46 -13.12 -3.19
C ILE A 58 10.57 -14.06 -2.00
N ASN A 59 11.15 -15.24 -2.23
CA ASN A 59 11.53 -16.18 -1.18
C ASN A 59 13.05 -16.15 -0.96
N THR A 60 13.54 -16.91 0.02
CA THR A 60 14.98 -17.00 0.34
C THR A 60 15.81 -17.53 -0.84
N GLU A 61 15.27 -18.46 -1.61
CA GLU A 61 15.92 -19.05 -2.78
C GLU A 61 16.05 -18.04 -3.93
N ALA A 62 15.07 -17.15 -4.11
CA ALA A 62 15.14 -16.05 -5.07
C ALA A 62 16.26 -15.05 -4.70
N LEU A 63 16.54 -14.85 -3.42
CA LEU A 63 17.64 -13.99 -2.96
C LEU A 63 19.02 -14.57 -3.25
N GLU A 64 19.13 -15.89 -3.34
CA GLU A 64 20.39 -16.58 -3.71
C GLU A 64 20.68 -16.46 -5.20
N ASN A 65 19.65 -16.26 -6.05
CA ASN A 65 19.80 -16.06 -7.48
C ASN A 65 19.52 -14.61 -7.87
N PHE A 66 20.40 -13.71 -7.49
CA PHE A 66 20.26 -12.28 -7.73
C PHE A 66 20.05 -11.91 -9.21
N GLY A 67 20.63 -12.67 -10.14
CA GLY A 67 20.48 -12.43 -11.59
C GLY A 67 19.03 -12.67 -12.08
N ALA A 68 18.40 -13.74 -11.60
CA ALA A 68 17.01 -14.03 -11.93
C ALA A 68 16.06 -13.01 -11.27
N LEU A 69 16.28 -12.70 -10.00
CA LEU A 69 15.51 -11.70 -9.27
C LEU A 69 15.60 -10.32 -9.95
N PHE A 70 16.77 -9.95 -10.44
CA PHE A 70 16.99 -8.70 -11.14
C PHE A 70 16.18 -8.61 -12.45
N ALA A 71 16.13 -9.71 -13.22
CA ALA A 71 15.35 -9.78 -14.45
C ALA A 71 13.84 -9.69 -14.20
N GLU A 72 13.36 -10.24 -13.09
CA GLU A 72 11.95 -10.18 -12.69
C GLU A 72 11.55 -8.82 -12.13
N LEU A 73 12.38 -8.22 -11.27
CA LEU A 73 12.09 -6.94 -10.63
C LEU A 73 12.25 -5.75 -11.57
N LYS A 74 13.04 -5.87 -12.64
CA LYS A 74 13.36 -4.80 -13.61
C LYS A 74 13.64 -3.46 -12.91
N PRO A 75 14.64 -3.40 -12.01
CA PRO A 75 14.88 -2.21 -11.22
C PRO A 75 15.30 -1.05 -12.12
N THR A 76 14.79 0.13 -11.81
CA THR A 76 15.18 1.38 -12.46
C THR A 76 15.70 2.36 -11.42
N VAL A 77 16.67 3.18 -11.81
CA VAL A 77 17.15 4.26 -10.96
C VAL A 77 16.51 5.56 -11.42
N ALA A 78 15.68 6.12 -10.55
CA ALA A 78 15.05 7.41 -10.77
C ALA A 78 15.66 8.46 -9.84
N GLU A 79 15.93 9.64 -10.40
CA GLU A 79 16.10 10.83 -9.60
C GLU A 79 14.70 11.31 -9.23
N ARG A 80 14.32 11.08 -7.99
CA ARG A 80 13.30 11.99 -7.44
C ARG A 80 14.03 13.30 -7.16
N PRO A 81 13.55 14.42 -7.73
CA PRO A 81 14.06 15.70 -7.29
C PRO A 81 14.07 15.62 -5.77
N SER A 82 15.25 15.86 -5.14
CA SER A 82 15.27 16.06 -3.71
C SER A 82 14.16 17.04 -3.48
N GLY A 83 13.08 16.51 -2.89
CA GLY A 83 12.07 17.43 -2.42
C GLY A 83 12.74 18.27 -1.32
N ARG A 84 13.43 19.29 -1.72
CA ARG A 84 13.22 20.53 -0.99
C ARG A 84 11.74 20.74 -1.18
N SER A 85 10.99 20.16 -0.28
CA SER A 85 9.56 20.41 -0.18
C SER A 85 9.45 21.89 -0.26
N ALA A 86 8.83 22.37 -1.34
CA ALA A 86 8.90 23.78 -1.64
C ALA A 86 8.48 24.49 -0.36
N ILE A 87 9.38 25.29 0.20
CA ILE A 87 9.10 26.00 1.46
C ILE A 87 7.77 26.68 1.26
N VAL A 88 6.83 26.40 2.14
CA VAL A 88 5.50 27.00 2.06
C VAL A 88 5.69 28.51 2.23
N ASP A 89 5.25 29.28 1.25
CA ASP A 89 5.32 30.72 1.27
C ASP A 89 4.63 31.27 2.53
N ALA A 90 5.28 32.17 3.26
CA ALA A 90 4.81 32.67 4.54
C ALA A 90 3.47 33.42 4.45
N ALA A 91 3.21 34.11 3.32
CA ALA A 91 1.94 34.77 3.10
C ALA A 91 0.82 33.78 2.85
N LYS A 92 1.08 32.72 2.07
CA LYS A 92 0.14 31.61 1.87
C LYS A 92 -0.13 30.86 3.16
N LEU A 93 0.91 30.57 3.96
CA LEU A 93 0.75 29.90 5.25
C LEU A 93 -0.14 30.74 6.18
N ARG A 94 0.14 32.05 6.30
CA ARG A 94 -0.69 32.97 7.10
C ARG A 94 -2.13 32.98 6.64
N LYS A 95 -2.34 33.04 5.32
CA LYS A 95 -3.68 32.97 4.72
C LYS A 95 -4.40 31.67 5.04
N ALA A 96 -3.69 30.54 4.99
CA ALA A 96 -4.24 29.25 5.33
C ALA A 96 -4.70 29.14 6.79
N LEU A 97 -3.95 29.76 7.71
CA LEU A 97 -4.25 29.74 9.14
C LEU A 97 -5.37 30.71 9.54
N ILE A 98 -5.53 31.84 8.84
CA ILE A 98 -6.50 32.90 9.21
C ILE A 98 -7.81 32.76 8.41
N ALA A 99 -7.72 32.45 7.12
CA ALA A 99 -8.84 32.43 6.20
C ALA A 99 -8.75 31.25 5.20
N PRO A 100 -8.77 29.98 5.68
CA PRO A 100 -8.56 28.81 4.85
C PRO A 100 -9.57 28.68 3.70
N GLN A 101 -10.77 29.19 3.88
CA GLN A 101 -11.84 29.19 2.86
C GLN A 101 -11.49 30.00 1.60
N THR A 102 -10.48 30.85 1.65
CA THR A 102 -10.03 31.66 0.50
C THR A 102 -8.99 30.94 -0.35
N LEU A 103 -8.56 29.76 0.08
CA LEU A 103 -7.64 28.88 -0.65
C LEU A 103 -8.41 27.77 -1.35
N SER A 104 -7.86 27.31 -2.47
CA SER A 104 -8.36 26.11 -3.13
C SER A 104 -8.13 24.86 -2.25
N ASP A 105 -8.91 23.82 -2.48
CA ASP A 105 -8.77 22.53 -1.77
C ASP A 105 -7.36 21.94 -1.94
N ASN A 106 -6.78 22.08 -3.12
CA ASN A 106 -5.43 21.63 -3.38
C ASN A 106 -4.37 22.39 -2.56
N GLU A 107 -4.52 23.71 -2.42
CA GLU A 107 -3.63 24.52 -1.58
C GLU A 107 -3.80 24.19 -0.11
N ARG A 108 -5.05 24.09 0.38
CA ARG A 108 -5.35 23.65 1.77
C ARG A 108 -4.74 22.29 2.06
N ARG A 109 -4.91 21.32 1.16
CA ARG A 109 -4.33 19.98 1.30
C ARG A 109 -2.81 20.02 1.35
N THR A 110 -2.17 20.73 0.42
CA THR A 110 -0.70 20.82 0.34
C THR A 110 -0.12 21.46 1.60
N ILE A 111 -0.70 22.57 2.06
CA ILE A 111 -0.24 23.26 3.27
C ILE A 111 -0.53 22.43 4.51
N GLY A 112 -1.70 21.81 4.60
CA GLY A 112 -2.08 20.92 5.70
C GLY A 112 -1.12 19.72 5.83
N GLN A 113 -0.79 19.07 4.72
CA GLN A 113 0.20 17.97 4.69
C GLN A 113 1.60 18.45 5.11
N ALA A 114 2.02 19.63 4.64
CA ALA A 114 3.29 20.22 5.03
C ALA A 114 3.36 20.47 6.54
N LEU A 115 2.29 21.01 7.12
CA LEU A 115 2.17 21.27 8.58
C LEU A 115 2.19 19.96 9.39
N VAL A 116 1.46 18.92 8.98
CA VAL A 116 1.46 17.63 9.66
C VAL A 116 2.82 16.97 9.60
N ALA A 117 3.47 16.99 8.44
CA ALA A 117 4.76 16.36 8.22
C ALA A 117 5.94 17.16 8.82
N GLY A 118 5.80 18.48 8.96
CA GLY A 118 6.91 19.37 9.30
C GLY A 118 7.90 19.53 8.16
N VAL A 119 7.43 19.48 6.92
CA VAL A 119 8.26 19.54 5.70
C VAL A 119 7.82 20.73 4.88
N GLY A 120 8.73 21.66 4.65
CA GLY A 120 8.44 22.95 4.02
C GLY A 120 7.84 24.00 4.95
N THR A 121 7.48 23.64 6.19
CA THR A 121 7.01 24.50 7.27
C THR A 121 7.34 23.84 8.63
N PRO A 122 7.43 24.59 9.73
CA PRO A 122 7.48 24.00 11.05
C PRO A 122 6.28 23.08 11.30
N LYS A 123 6.53 21.96 11.99
CA LYS A 123 5.48 20.98 12.28
C LYS A 123 4.41 21.55 13.20
N SER A 124 3.16 21.45 12.78
CA SER A 124 1.98 21.76 13.60
C SER A 124 0.84 20.82 13.21
N VAL A 125 0.73 19.71 13.96
CA VAL A 125 -0.27 18.66 13.68
C VAL A 125 -1.69 19.21 13.80
N SER A 126 -1.98 20.00 14.83
CA SER A 126 -3.31 20.60 15.04
C SER A 126 -3.73 21.54 13.90
N ALA A 127 -2.83 22.45 13.50
CA ALA A 127 -3.10 23.36 12.40
C ALA A 127 -3.24 22.62 11.06
N GLY A 128 -2.40 21.61 10.83
CA GLY A 128 -2.49 20.77 9.63
C GLY A 128 -3.80 20.00 9.58
N ARG A 129 -4.22 19.39 10.68
CA ARG A 129 -5.53 18.68 10.78
C ARG A 129 -6.69 19.61 10.52
N ALA A 130 -6.70 20.82 11.11
CA ALA A 130 -7.77 21.80 10.88
C ALA A 130 -7.98 22.14 9.39
N LEU A 131 -6.91 22.09 8.57
CA LEU A 131 -7.01 22.27 7.14
C LEU A 131 -7.46 21.02 6.38
N LEU A 132 -7.06 19.84 6.86
CA LEU A 132 -7.26 18.57 6.16
C LEU A 132 -8.59 17.88 6.51
N GLU A 133 -9.07 17.98 7.75
CA GLU A 133 -10.30 17.30 8.20
C GLU A 133 -11.54 17.69 7.39
N PRO A 134 -11.77 18.97 7.06
CA PRO A 134 -12.89 19.33 6.19
C PRO A 134 -12.79 18.73 4.78
N LEU A 135 -11.57 18.60 4.25
CA LEU A 135 -11.34 17.99 2.94
C LEU A 135 -11.56 16.48 2.99
N ALA A 136 -11.07 15.83 4.05
CA ALA A 136 -11.29 14.40 4.28
C ALA A 136 -12.79 14.07 4.41
N ALA A 137 -13.53 14.90 5.15
CA ALA A 137 -14.98 14.78 5.29
C ALA A 137 -15.72 15.00 3.95
N ALA A 138 -15.18 15.83 3.06
CA ALA A 138 -15.68 16.02 1.70
C ALA A 138 -15.25 14.92 0.71
N GLY A 139 -14.55 13.87 1.17
CA GLY A 139 -14.15 12.72 0.35
C GLY A 139 -12.76 12.84 -0.29
N ASP A 140 -11.93 13.82 0.08
CA ASP A 140 -10.55 13.88 -0.38
C ASP A 140 -9.71 12.77 0.26
N ALA A 141 -9.49 11.70 -0.48
CA ALA A 141 -8.81 10.52 0.00
C ALA A 141 -7.34 10.77 0.39
N LYS A 142 -6.66 11.74 -0.22
CA LYS A 142 -5.28 12.12 0.14
C LYS A 142 -5.26 12.90 1.46
N ALA A 143 -6.25 13.77 1.68
CA ALA A 143 -6.42 14.44 2.95
C ALA A 143 -6.76 13.43 4.07
N ALA A 144 -7.65 12.48 3.79
CA ALA A 144 -8.02 11.43 4.74
C ALA A 144 -6.81 10.59 5.21
N ILE A 145 -5.91 10.20 4.30
CA ILE A 145 -4.65 9.49 4.64
C ILE A 145 -3.74 10.37 5.50
N ALA A 146 -3.63 11.65 5.20
CA ALA A 146 -2.79 12.57 5.98
C ALA A 146 -3.36 12.77 7.39
N VAL A 147 -4.68 12.90 7.54
CA VAL A 147 -5.36 12.97 8.84
C VAL A 147 -5.20 11.65 9.60
N ALA A 148 -5.41 10.50 8.96
CA ALA A 148 -5.23 9.19 9.59
C ALA A 148 -3.81 9.02 10.16
N ASN A 149 -2.79 9.41 9.40
CA ASN A 149 -1.41 9.39 9.88
C ASN A 149 -1.18 10.36 11.06
N ALA A 150 -1.85 11.51 11.05
CA ALA A 150 -1.68 12.54 12.08
C ALA A 150 -2.30 12.13 13.42
N MET A 151 -3.40 11.36 13.40
CA MET A 151 -4.14 10.97 14.60
C MET A 151 -3.91 9.54 15.08
N LYS A 152 -3.04 8.78 14.40
CA LYS A 152 -2.82 7.34 14.65
C LYS A 152 -2.48 6.96 16.09
N ASP A 153 -1.82 7.85 16.82
CA ASP A 153 -1.39 7.62 18.20
C ASP A 153 -2.42 8.14 19.22
N GLU A 154 -3.28 9.10 18.84
CA GLU A 154 -4.32 9.69 19.67
C GLU A 154 -5.66 8.93 19.56
N ASP A 155 -6.07 8.61 18.34
CA ASP A 155 -7.29 7.87 17.99
C ASP A 155 -7.02 6.86 16.87
N PRO A 156 -6.42 5.70 17.19
CA PRO A 156 -6.10 4.70 16.19
C PRO A 156 -7.33 4.10 15.50
N GLN A 157 -8.48 4.05 16.18
CA GLN A 157 -9.72 3.53 15.58
C GLN A 157 -10.30 4.52 14.56
N GLY A 158 -10.35 5.82 14.89
CA GLY A 158 -10.76 6.87 13.94
C GLY A 158 -9.81 6.97 12.76
N ALA A 159 -8.50 6.89 13.00
CA ALA A 159 -7.49 6.84 11.94
C ALA A 159 -7.72 5.65 11.01
N TYR A 160 -8.04 4.48 11.56
CA TYR A 160 -8.31 3.28 10.77
C TYR A 160 -9.56 3.42 9.89
N ARG A 161 -10.65 4.01 10.41
CA ARG A 161 -11.86 4.29 9.61
C ARG A 161 -11.55 5.20 8.42
N LEU A 162 -10.80 6.29 8.64
CA LEU A 162 -10.38 7.19 7.57
C LEU A 162 -9.50 6.49 6.53
N ALA A 163 -8.57 5.65 6.98
CA ALA A 163 -7.71 4.88 6.09
C ALA A 163 -8.50 3.84 5.28
N LEU A 164 -9.53 3.20 5.86
CA LEU A 164 -10.45 2.30 5.14
C LEU A 164 -11.20 3.03 4.03
N GLN A 165 -11.73 4.21 4.30
CA GLN A 165 -12.42 5.04 3.30
C GLN A 165 -11.48 5.48 2.19
N ALA A 166 -10.31 5.98 2.56
CA ALA A 166 -9.30 6.41 1.60
C ALA A 166 -8.79 5.26 0.71
N GLY A 167 -8.62 4.07 1.28
CA GLY A 167 -8.25 2.87 0.53
C GLY A 167 -9.32 2.46 -0.48
N ALA A 168 -10.59 2.46 -0.07
CA ALA A 168 -11.72 2.20 -0.97
C ALA A 168 -11.73 3.20 -2.16
N ALA A 169 -11.34 4.45 -1.93
CA ALA A 169 -11.16 5.47 -2.96
C ALA A 169 -9.81 5.38 -3.70
N LYS A 170 -9.05 4.30 -3.54
CA LYS A 170 -7.74 4.05 -4.18
C LYS A 170 -6.66 5.06 -3.84
N ALA A 171 -6.69 5.66 -2.66
CA ALA A 171 -5.62 6.59 -2.24
C ALA A 171 -4.27 5.88 -2.20
N GLU A 172 -3.27 6.52 -2.79
CA GLU A 172 -1.89 6.04 -2.76
C GLU A 172 -1.39 5.92 -1.31
N GLY A 173 -0.78 4.79 -0.98
CA GLY A 173 -0.24 4.51 0.35
C GLY A 173 -1.27 4.07 1.40
N ALA A 174 -2.56 4.00 1.07
CA ALA A 174 -3.61 3.60 2.02
C ALA A 174 -3.37 2.22 2.62
N SER A 175 -2.97 1.21 1.84
CA SER A 175 -2.66 -0.12 2.35
C SER A 175 -1.56 -0.09 3.40
N ARG A 176 -0.49 0.69 3.18
CA ARG A 176 0.61 0.81 4.14
C ARG A 176 0.15 1.46 5.45
N VAL A 177 -0.72 2.47 5.35
CA VAL A 177 -1.29 3.14 6.54
C VAL A 177 -2.18 2.16 7.31
N LEU A 178 -3.04 1.40 6.63
CA LEU A 178 -3.86 0.34 7.22
C LEU A 178 -2.98 -0.71 7.94
N ASP A 179 -1.93 -1.23 7.27
CA ASP A 179 -1.01 -2.19 7.87
C ASP A 179 -0.28 -1.61 9.09
N GLY A 180 0.05 -0.32 9.05
CA GLY A 180 0.64 0.40 10.19
C GLY A 180 -0.29 0.50 11.38
N LEU A 181 -1.54 0.88 11.14
CA LEU A 181 -2.56 1.04 12.18
C LEU A 181 -2.98 -0.29 12.80
N GLU A 182 -3.04 -1.36 12.01
CA GLU A 182 -3.38 -2.70 12.49
C GLU A 182 -2.37 -3.27 13.50
N ARG A 183 -1.14 -2.72 13.55
CA ARG A 183 -0.17 -3.09 14.60
C ARG A 183 -0.52 -2.52 15.97
N ASN A 184 -1.28 -1.43 16.00
CA ASN A 184 -1.68 -0.72 17.22
C ASN A 184 -3.12 -1.07 17.65
N LEU A 185 -3.84 -1.87 16.87
CA LEU A 185 -5.20 -2.33 17.15
C LEU A 185 -5.20 -3.82 17.44
N THR A 186 -6.08 -4.25 18.33
CA THR A 186 -6.34 -5.68 18.52
C THR A 186 -7.08 -6.26 17.33
N THR A 187 -6.94 -7.55 17.09
CA THR A 187 -7.63 -8.22 15.97
C THR A 187 -9.15 -8.07 16.06
N PRO A 188 -9.81 -8.25 17.22
CA PRO A 188 -11.25 -7.99 17.34
C PRO A 188 -11.66 -6.57 16.95
N GLU A 189 -10.85 -5.55 17.32
CA GLU A 189 -11.11 -4.17 16.90
C GLU A 189 -10.99 -3.99 15.40
N VAL A 190 -9.95 -4.56 14.79
CA VAL A 190 -9.74 -4.52 13.34
C VAL A 190 -10.92 -5.15 12.62
N LEU A 191 -11.33 -6.37 13.00
CA LEU A 191 -12.44 -7.09 12.37
C LEU A 191 -13.76 -6.32 12.52
N ARG A 192 -14.04 -5.79 13.70
CA ARG A 192 -15.23 -4.95 13.96
C ARG A 192 -15.22 -3.70 13.08
N LEU A 193 -14.11 -2.96 13.03
CA LEU A 193 -13.98 -1.75 12.21
C LEU A 193 -14.10 -2.04 10.72
N GLN A 194 -13.62 -3.18 10.26
CA GLN A 194 -13.79 -3.63 8.89
C GLN A 194 -15.23 -3.98 8.54
N ALA A 195 -15.98 -4.51 9.50
CA ALA A 195 -17.39 -4.87 9.31
C ALA A 195 -18.35 -3.67 9.34
N GLU A 196 -17.95 -2.55 9.96
CA GLU A 196 -18.79 -1.36 10.07
C GLU A 196 -19.29 -0.87 8.70
N GLY A 197 -20.62 -0.80 8.51
CA GLY A 197 -21.25 -0.28 7.30
C GLY A 197 -21.01 -1.12 6.04
N LEU A 198 -20.63 -2.38 6.19
CA LEU A 198 -20.57 -3.33 5.10
C LEU A 198 -21.83 -4.22 5.14
N GLU A 199 -22.51 -4.31 4.00
CA GLU A 199 -23.56 -5.30 3.76
C GLU A 199 -22.96 -6.69 3.55
N GLU A 200 -23.77 -7.75 3.63
CA GLU A 200 -23.31 -9.10 3.28
C GLU A 200 -22.87 -9.14 1.82
N PRO A 201 -21.82 -9.92 1.49
CA PRO A 201 -21.33 -9.98 0.13
C PRO A 201 -22.34 -10.69 -0.77
N ASP A 202 -22.68 -10.06 -1.89
CA ASP A 202 -23.50 -10.66 -2.93
C ASP A 202 -22.60 -11.14 -4.09
N ALA A 203 -22.68 -12.44 -4.39
CA ALA A 203 -21.95 -13.05 -5.50
C ALA A 203 -22.74 -13.02 -6.83
N ALA A 204 -23.94 -12.46 -6.87
CA ALA A 204 -24.72 -12.33 -8.09
C ALA A 204 -23.99 -11.48 -9.13
N GLY A 205 -24.04 -11.90 -10.38
CA GLY A 205 -23.55 -11.13 -11.53
C GLY A 205 -22.07 -11.27 -11.85
N PHE A 206 -21.36 -12.27 -11.31
CA PHE A 206 -19.98 -12.54 -11.75
C PHE A 206 -19.92 -13.24 -13.09
N THR A 207 -19.08 -12.72 -13.96
CA THR A 207 -18.88 -13.22 -15.33
C THR A 207 -17.54 -13.92 -15.52
N SER A 208 -16.59 -13.77 -14.60
CA SER A 208 -15.27 -14.40 -14.72
C SER A 208 -14.58 -14.67 -13.38
N LEU A 209 -13.79 -15.74 -13.34
CA LEU A 209 -12.91 -16.13 -12.24
C LEU A 209 -11.90 -15.04 -11.85
N SER A 210 -11.34 -14.36 -12.85
CA SER A 210 -10.36 -13.30 -12.60
C SER A 210 -10.99 -12.11 -11.87
N GLU A 211 -12.28 -11.85 -12.09
CA GLU A 211 -13.03 -10.81 -11.39
C GLU A 211 -13.24 -11.18 -9.92
N ILE A 212 -13.64 -12.43 -9.63
CA ILE A 212 -13.83 -12.93 -8.26
C ILE A 212 -12.52 -12.82 -7.48
N ARG A 213 -11.40 -13.32 -8.05
CA ARG A 213 -10.08 -13.22 -7.43
C ARG A 213 -9.64 -11.76 -7.24
N SER A 214 -9.88 -10.90 -8.22
CA SER A 214 -9.54 -9.47 -8.11
C SER A 214 -10.27 -8.78 -6.96
N ARG A 215 -11.53 -9.16 -6.68
CA ARG A 215 -12.26 -8.68 -5.51
C ARG A 215 -11.67 -9.18 -4.20
N ALA A 216 -11.26 -10.46 -4.13
CA ALA A 216 -10.57 -10.98 -2.96
C ALA A 216 -9.31 -10.15 -2.64
N VAL A 217 -8.48 -9.90 -3.66
CA VAL A 217 -7.26 -9.07 -3.54
C VAL A 217 -7.59 -7.63 -3.15
N ALA A 218 -8.63 -7.03 -3.74
CA ALA A 218 -9.04 -5.67 -3.42
C ALA A 218 -9.50 -5.53 -1.96
N HIS A 219 -10.27 -6.50 -1.45
CA HIS A 219 -10.66 -6.53 -0.04
C HIS A 219 -9.50 -6.83 0.91
N LEU A 220 -8.52 -7.66 0.50
CA LEU A 220 -7.34 -7.92 1.31
C LEU A 220 -6.42 -6.70 1.40
N SER A 221 -6.15 -6.06 0.26
CA SER A 221 -5.28 -4.89 0.19
C SER A 221 -5.94 -3.62 0.73
N GLY A 222 -7.27 -3.53 0.65
CA GLY A 222 -8.03 -2.34 0.95
C GLY A 222 -7.91 -1.25 -0.13
N LEU A 223 -7.59 -1.62 -1.38
CA LEU A 223 -7.48 -0.68 -2.51
C LEU A 223 -8.60 -0.90 -3.52
N GLY A 224 -9.43 0.12 -3.70
CA GLY A 224 -10.60 0.06 -4.58
C GLY A 224 -11.80 -0.64 -3.97
N GLN A 225 -11.61 -1.30 -2.85
CA GLN A 225 -12.63 -1.81 -1.95
C GLN A 225 -12.22 -1.53 -0.51
N ARG A 226 -13.19 -1.38 0.38
CA ARG A 226 -12.91 -1.28 1.81
C ARG A 226 -12.24 -2.57 2.27
N ARG A 227 -11.10 -2.48 2.99
CA ARG A 227 -10.44 -3.67 3.52
C ARG A 227 -11.40 -4.48 4.40
N SER A 228 -11.47 -5.78 4.14
CA SER A 228 -12.23 -6.73 4.95
C SER A 228 -11.65 -8.13 4.75
N TYR A 229 -11.04 -8.68 5.79
CA TYR A 229 -10.48 -10.03 5.75
C TYR A 229 -11.57 -11.09 5.55
N ARG A 230 -12.75 -10.92 6.18
CA ARG A 230 -13.92 -11.78 5.98
C ARG A 230 -14.35 -11.80 4.51
N ARG A 231 -14.48 -10.63 3.87
CA ARG A 231 -14.84 -10.55 2.44
C ARG A 231 -13.73 -11.05 1.53
N ALA A 232 -12.48 -10.78 1.87
CA ALA A 232 -11.36 -11.33 1.13
C ALA A 232 -11.39 -12.86 1.12
N LEU A 233 -11.65 -13.49 2.29
CA LEU A 233 -11.80 -14.93 2.41
C LEU A 233 -13.02 -15.46 1.65
N PHE A 234 -14.17 -14.80 1.74
CA PHE A 234 -15.38 -15.16 0.99
C PHE A 234 -15.09 -15.25 -0.52
N TRP A 235 -14.52 -14.18 -1.11
CA TRP A 235 -14.22 -14.14 -2.54
C TRP A 235 -13.10 -15.12 -2.94
N ALA A 236 -12.08 -15.26 -2.10
CA ALA A 236 -11.02 -16.24 -2.34
C ALA A 236 -11.54 -17.67 -2.29
N SER A 237 -12.48 -17.99 -1.39
CA SER A 237 -13.11 -19.31 -1.30
C SER A 237 -13.90 -19.66 -2.56
N LEU A 238 -14.68 -18.72 -3.09
CA LEU A 238 -15.41 -18.91 -4.35
C LEU A 238 -14.45 -19.14 -5.54
N ALA A 239 -13.36 -18.37 -5.63
CA ALA A 239 -12.38 -18.57 -6.69
C ALA A 239 -11.63 -19.91 -6.52
N ALA A 240 -11.26 -20.28 -5.30
CA ALA A 240 -10.56 -21.53 -5.01
C ALA A 240 -11.41 -22.76 -5.33
N ALA A 241 -12.75 -22.69 -5.14
CA ALA A 241 -13.68 -23.75 -5.46
C ALA A 241 -13.68 -24.14 -6.95
N THR A 242 -13.23 -23.25 -7.83
CA THR A 242 -13.08 -23.51 -9.27
C THR A 242 -11.70 -24.04 -9.64
N GLY A 243 -10.81 -24.32 -8.66
CA GLY A 243 -9.46 -24.80 -8.89
C GLY A 243 -8.40 -23.70 -9.11
N ASP A 244 -8.71 -22.43 -8.80
CA ASP A 244 -7.74 -21.34 -8.90
C ASP A 244 -6.66 -21.45 -7.80
N ALA A 245 -5.47 -21.93 -8.17
CA ALA A 245 -4.35 -22.11 -7.24
C ALA A 245 -3.89 -20.78 -6.58
N ALA A 246 -4.00 -19.66 -7.29
CA ALA A 246 -3.66 -18.35 -6.73
C ALA A 246 -4.66 -17.92 -5.64
N ALA A 247 -5.93 -18.27 -5.78
CA ALA A 247 -6.93 -18.05 -4.75
C ALA A 247 -6.71 -18.96 -3.52
N GLN A 248 -6.26 -20.20 -3.73
CA GLN A 248 -5.87 -21.09 -2.62
C GLN A 248 -4.68 -20.52 -1.84
N SER A 249 -3.67 -19.99 -2.53
CA SER A 249 -2.55 -19.29 -1.88
C SER A 249 -3.02 -18.08 -1.10
N LEU A 250 -3.97 -17.31 -1.63
CA LEU A 250 -4.52 -16.12 -0.98
C LEU A 250 -5.26 -16.46 0.32
N ILE A 251 -5.99 -17.60 0.35
CA ILE A 251 -6.60 -18.11 1.58
C ILE A 251 -5.51 -18.39 2.63
N GLY A 252 -4.43 -19.10 2.23
CA GLY A 252 -3.29 -19.34 3.11
C GLY A 252 -2.69 -18.07 3.68
N ASP A 253 -2.48 -17.05 2.85
CA ASP A 253 -1.94 -15.75 3.27
C ASP A 253 -2.84 -15.04 4.31
N ILE A 254 -4.17 -15.11 4.13
CA ILE A 254 -5.14 -14.54 5.08
C ILE A 254 -5.08 -15.28 6.41
N GLU A 255 -5.10 -16.62 6.39
CA GLU A 255 -5.05 -17.46 7.57
C GLU A 255 -3.76 -17.27 8.36
N ASP A 256 -2.62 -17.25 7.68
CA ASP A 256 -1.31 -17.04 8.31
C ASP A 256 -1.23 -15.65 8.94
N ARG A 257 -1.73 -14.63 8.27
CA ARG A 257 -1.78 -13.25 8.82
C ARG A 257 -2.52 -13.20 10.16
N MET A 258 -3.58 -13.97 10.32
CA MET A 258 -4.36 -14.02 11.58
C MET A 258 -3.67 -14.89 12.63
N ARG A 259 -3.05 -16.01 12.23
CA ARG A 259 -2.32 -16.91 13.12
C ARG A 259 -1.14 -16.22 13.79
N TYR A 260 -0.36 -15.45 13.04
CA TYR A 260 0.82 -14.74 13.57
C TYR A 260 0.48 -13.59 14.53
N ARG A 261 -0.78 -13.24 14.71
CA ARG A 261 -1.23 -12.22 15.67
C ARG A 261 -1.52 -12.76 17.08
N GLY A 262 -1.36 -14.08 17.30
CA GLY A 262 -1.52 -14.75 18.57
C GLY A 262 -2.88 -15.40 18.79
N ASP A 263 -3.03 -16.18 19.89
CA ASP A 263 -4.19 -17.04 20.13
C ASP A 263 -5.53 -16.31 20.22
N ALA A 264 -5.56 -15.13 20.85
CA ALA A 264 -6.77 -14.32 20.95
C ALA A 264 -7.24 -13.81 19.55
N ALA A 265 -6.29 -13.47 18.70
CA ALA A 265 -6.55 -13.08 17.33
C ALA A 265 -7.07 -14.26 16.51
N ALA A 266 -6.45 -15.42 16.65
CA ALA A 266 -6.88 -16.66 15.98
C ALA A 266 -8.29 -17.09 16.41
N ALA A 267 -8.64 -16.90 17.69
CA ALA A 267 -9.98 -17.21 18.19
C ALA A 267 -11.05 -16.26 17.60
N ALA A 268 -10.78 -14.96 17.60
CA ALA A 268 -11.68 -13.96 16.99
C ALA A 268 -11.83 -14.18 15.48
N TRP A 269 -10.73 -14.48 14.80
CA TRP A 269 -10.72 -14.76 13.36
C TRP A 269 -11.53 -16.01 13.00
N ARG A 270 -11.49 -17.06 13.80
CA ARG A 270 -12.20 -18.32 13.51
C ARG A 270 -13.70 -18.09 13.28
N THR A 271 -14.35 -17.25 14.11
CA THR A 271 -15.76 -16.91 13.95
C THR A 271 -16.03 -16.21 12.60
N GLU A 272 -15.17 -15.28 12.21
CA GLU A 272 -15.31 -14.56 10.94
C GLU A 272 -15.00 -15.44 9.72
N ALA A 273 -14.05 -16.35 9.87
CA ALA A 273 -13.68 -17.31 8.84
C ALA A 273 -14.78 -18.33 8.59
N ASP A 274 -15.37 -18.88 9.66
CA ASP A 274 -16.53 -19.80 9.57
C ASP A 274 -17.73 -19.11 8.89
N ALA A 275 -18.00 -17.88 9.28
CA ALA A 275 -19.09 -17.08 8.65
C ALA A 275 -18.80 -16.79 7.17
N ALA A 276 -17.55 -16.51 6.80
CA ALA A 276 -17.16 -16.30 5.40
C ALA A 276 -17.29 -17.58 4.57
N ALA A 277 -16.86 -18.71 5.13
CA ALA A 277 -16.96 -20.02 4.48
C ALA A 277 -18.42 -20.44 4.27
N GLN A 278 -19.27 -20.25 5.28
CA GLN A 278 -20.70 -20.52 5.15
C GLN A 278 -21.36 -19.63 4.09
N ALA A 279 -21.08 -18.33 4.10
CA ALA A 279 -21.60 -17.41 3.10
C ALA A 279 -21.14 -17.77 1.67
N ALA A 280 -19.89 -18.22 1.52
CA ALA A 280 -19.36 -18.67 0.22
C ALA A 280 -20.09 -19.95 -0.26
N LEU A 281 -20.36 -20.90 0.64
CA LEU A 281 -21.13 -22.10 0.32
C LEU A 281 -22.58 -21.77 -0.08
N ASP A 282 -23.22 -20.89 0.66
CA ASP A 282 -24.60 -20.46 0.35
C ASP A 282 -24.68 -19.73 -1.00
N ALA A 283 -23.70 -18.88 -1.30
CA ALA A 283 -23.58 -18.22 -2.59
C ALA A 283 -23.34 -19.23 -3.73
N TRP A 284 -22.47 -20.22 -3.51
CA TRP A 284 -22.21 -21.29 -4.50
C TRP A 284 -23.47 -22.08 -4.84
N LEU A 285 -24.25 -22.46 -3.81
CA LEU A 285 -25.49 -23.22 -3.99
C LEU A 285 -26.61 -22.39 -4.62
N SER A 286 -26.77 -21.13 -4.19
CA SER A 286 -27.88 -20.27 -4.64
C SER A 286 -27.71 -19.79 -6.09
N GLN A 287 -26.49 -19.65 -6.54
CA GLN A 287 -26.18 -19.06 -7.85
C GLN A 287 -25.83 -20.09 -8.93
N ASN A 288 -25.94 -21.37 -8.60
CA ASN A 288 -25.66 -22.46 -9.56
C ASN A 288 -24.26 -22.33 -10.20
N LEU A 289 -23.26 -21.95 -9.37
CA LEU A 289 -21.88 -21.75 -9.82
C LEU A 289 -21.12 -23.07 -10.07
N ALA A 290 -21.81 -24.20 -9.99
CA ALA A 290 -21.27 -25.54 -10.21
C ALA A 290 -21.28 -25.93 -11.71
#